data_3d69eaee16d789ae8c8690d64894eb76
#
_entry.id   3d69eaee16d789ae8c8690d64894eb76
#
_cell.length_a   1.000
_cell.length_b   1.000
_cell.length_c   1.000
_cell.angle_alpha   90.00
_cell.angle_beta   90.00
_cell.angle_gamma   90.00
#
_symmetry.space_group_name_H-M   'P 1'
#
loop_
_entity.id
_entity.type
_entity.pdbx_description
1 polymer ?
#
loop_
_entity_poly.entity_id
_entity_poly.type
_entity_poly.pdbx_seq_one_letter_code
_entity_poly.pdbx_strand_id
1 'polypeptide(L)'
;MDPTIQLEHDLRIILAIQSLRAFGYGFASVVLGAALADGGLSDSQVGLVFAAILAGNALVSIAIGLAGDRIGRRRAYVLLLLVMSAAGVAYALSDSVVVLVLVALTGTLSTDANESEPLTSLEQAMMGGAAPEVRARVFGRYNAVAYLA
;
A
#
# COMPACT_ATOMS: atom_id res chain seq x y z
N MET A 1 11.85 -20.53 -19.63
CA MET A 1 10.55 -19.86 -19.60
C MET A 1 10.73 -18.52 -20.27
N ASP A 2 9.91 -18.18 -21.25
CA ASP A 2 10.07 -16.97 -22.05
C ASP A 2 9.90 -15.74 -21.12
N PRO A 3 10.88 -14.82 -21.07
CA PRO A 3 10.82 -13.64 -20.20
C PRO A 3 9.60 -12.75 -20.45
N THR A 4 9.04 -12.77 -21.65
CA THR A 4 7.83 -12.03 -22.02
C THR A 4 6.57 -12.60 -21.34
N ILE A 5 6.45 -13.92 -21.27
CA ILE A 5 5.33 -14.61 -20.62
C ILE A 5 5.36 -14.40 -19.11
N GLN A 6 6.57 -14.39 -18.53
CA GLN A 6 6.75 -14.17 -17.10
C GLN A 6 6.39 -12.74 -16.71
N LEU A 7 6.78 -11.77 -17.54
CA LEU A 7 6.42 -10.36 -17.32
C LEU A 7 4.89 -10.12 -17.40
N GLU A 8 4.21 -10.73 -18.39
CA GLU A 8 2.76 -10.61 -18.48
C GLU A 8 2.01 -11.23 -17.30
N HIS A 9 2.49 -12.36 -16.79
CA HIS A 9 1.93 -13.01 -15.61
C HIS A 9 2.12 -12.15 -14.36
N ASP A 10 3.33 -11.63 -14.13
CA ASP A 10 3.63 -10.77 -12.99
C ASP A 10 2.82 -9.47 -13.05
N LEU A 11 2.64 -8.88 -14.24
CA LEU A 11 1.79 -7.71 -14.44
C LEU A 11 0.32 -7.95 -14.08
N ARG A 12 -0.24 -9.10 -14.47
CA ARG A 12 -1.63 -9.45 -14.10
C ARG A 12 -1.80 -9.57 -12.59
N ILE A 13 -0.83 -10.18 -11.91
CA ILE A 13 -0.85 -10.29 -10.45
C ILE A 13 -0.76 -8.91 -9.79
N ILE A 14 0.17 -8.06 -10.23
CA ILE A 14 0.32 -6.70 -9.72
C ILE A 14 -0.98 -5.90 -9.92
N LEU A 15 -1.61 -5.96 -11.10
CA LEU A 15 -2.85 -5.26 -11.37
C LEU A 15 -4.01 -5.79 -10.51
N ALA A 16 -4.11 -7.11 -10.30
CA ALA A 16 -5.13 -7.68 -9.43
C ALA A 16 -4.96 -7.26 -7.97
N ILE A 17 -3.73 -7.27 -7.45
CA ILE A 17 -3.41 -6.81 -6.09
C ILE A 17 -3.71 -5.31 -5.97
N GLN A 18 -3.31 -4.51 -6.96
CA GLN A 18 -3.59 -3.07 -7.00
C GLN A 18 -5.09 -2.78 -6.99
N SER A 19 -5.89 -3.50 -7.79
CA SER A 19 -7.36 -3.35 -7.80
C SER A 19 -7.97 -3.63 -6.44
N LEU A 20 -7.58 -4.75 -5.82
CA LEU A 20 -8.08 -5.13 -4.48
C LEU A 20 -7.68 -4.12 -3.42
N ARG A 21 -6.45 -3.64 -3.49
CA ARG A 21 -5.90 -2.65 -2.56
C ARG A 21 -6.57 -1.29 -2.73
N ALA A 22 -6.72 -0.80 -3.98
CA ALA A 22 -7.38 0.46 -4.29
C ALA A 22 -8.84 0.46 -3.81
N PHE A 23 -9.57 -0.64 -4.04
CA PHE A 23 -10.92 -0.82 -3.50
C PHE A 23 -10.92 -0.79 -1.96
N GLY A 24 -10.00 -1.53 -1.32
CA GLY A 24 -9.88 -1.56 0.14
C GLY A 24 -9.57 -0.18 0.74
N TYR A 25 -8.68 0.59 0.13
CA TYR A 25 -8.34 1.94 0.58
C TYR A 25 -9.48 2.94 0.33
N GLY A 26 -10.14 2.88 -0.82
CA GLY A 26 -11.31 3.70 -1.10
C GLY A 26 -12.42 3.45 -0.07
N PHE A 27 -12.70 2.19 0.25
CA PHE A 27 -13.63 1.83 1.31
C PHE A 27 -13.16 2.32 2.68
N ALA A 28 -11.89 2.09 3.01
CA ALA A 28 -11.31 2.50 4.29
C ALA A 28 -11.32 4.02 4.47
N SER A 29 -11.09 4.81 3.41
CA SER A 29 -11.10 6.28 3.48
C SER A 29 -12.46 6.84 3.91
N VAL A 30 -13.55 6.20 3.48
CA VAL A 30 -14.92 6.60 3.85
C VAL A 30 -15.26 6.16 5.27
N VAL A 31 -14.87 4.94 5.63
CA VAL A 31 -15.28 4.31 6.90
C VAL A 31 -14.35 4.67 8.06
N LEU A 32 -13.06 4.90 7.77
CA LEU A 32 -12.05 5.11 8.82
C LEU A 32 -12.38 6.31 9.73
N GLY A 33 -12.72 7.45 9.12
CA GLY A 33 -13.09 8.66 9.90
C GLY A 33 -14.29 8.43 10.80
N ALA A 34 -15.33 7.80 10.26
CA ALA A 34 -16.55 7.46 11.02
C ALA A 34 -16.25 6.43 12.12
N ALA A 35 -15.50 5.36 11.78
CA ALA A 35 -15.15 4.31 12.73
C ALA A 35 -14.30 4.83 13.90
N LEU A 36 -13.36 5.75 13.64
CA LEU A 36 -12.55 6.36 14.69
C LEU A 36 -13.39 7.29 15.58
N ALA A 37 -14.34 8.04 14.98
CA ALA A 37 -15.24 8.90 15.74
C ALA A 37 -16.24 8.09 16.59
N ASP A 38 -16.85 7.04 16.02
CA ASP A 38 -17.79 6.16 16.73
C ASP A 38 -17.09 5.31 17.79
N GLY A 39 -15.80 5.04 17.62
CA GLY A 39 -14.95 4.34 18.60
C GLY A 39 -14.64 5.12 19.87
N GLY A 40 -15.20 6.35 20.01
CA GLY A 40 -15.03 7.18 21.20
C GLY A 40 -13.65 7.83 21.34
N LEU A 41 -12.88 7.86 20.25
CA LEU A 41 -11.60 8.56 20.22
C LEU A 41 -11.80 10.08 20.22
N SER A 42 -10.98 10.80 20.98
CA SER A 42 -10.95 12.25 20.91
C SER A 42 -10.32 12.73 19.60
N ASP A 43 -10.64 13.95 19.15
CA ASP A 43 -10.09 14.54 17.92
C ASP A 43 -8.56 14.53 17.90
N SER A 44 -7.91 14.70 19.06
CA SER A 44 -6.46 14.62 19.19
C SER A 44 -5.92 13.20 18.98
N GLN A 45 -6.64 12.16 19.40
CA GLN A 45 -6.28 10.77 19.19
C GLN A 45 -6.44 10.38 17.71
N VAL A 46 -7.54 10.83 17.09
CA VAL A 46 -7.75 10.68 15.65
C VAL A 46 -6.60 11.35 14.86
N GLY A 47 -6.28 12.61 15.21
CA GLY A 47 -5.14 13.32 14.61
C GLY A 47 -3.81 12.60 14.79
N LEU A 48 -3.58 11.98 15.94
CA LEU A 48 -2.37 11.18 16.20
C LEU A 48 -2.30 9.94 15.29
N VAL A 49 -3.41 9.25 15.07
CA VAL A 49 -3.46 8.10 14.16
C VAL A 49 -3.12 8.53 12.72
N PHE A 50 -3.72 9.62 12.23
CA PHE A 50 -3.40 10.15 10.89
C PHE A 50 -1.93 10.59 10.77
N ALA A 51 -1.39 11.27 11.79
CA ALA A 51 0.03 11.63 11.82
C ALA A 51 0.93 10.40 11.80
N ALA A 52 0.55 9.32 12.49
CA ALA A 52 1.28 8.05 12.49
C ALA A 52 1.22 7.36 11.12
N ILE A 53 0.08 7.41 10.40
CA ILE A 53 -0.02 6.91 9.01
C ILE A 53 0.99 7.62 8.11
N LEU A 54 0.98 8.95 8.11
CA LEU A 54 1.92 9.75 7.29
C LEU A 54 3.38 9.48 7.65
N ALA A 55 3.70 9.46 8.94
CA ALA A 55 5.05 9.15 9.42
C ALA A 55 5.48 7.73 9.04
N GLY A 56 4.60 6.74 9.18
CA GLY A 56 4.83 5.35 8.80
C GLY A 56 5.12 5.21 7.31
N ASN A 57 4.30 5.82 6.46
CA ASN A 57 4.49 5.82 5.01
C ASN A 57 5.83 6.44 4.61
N ALA A 58 6.19 7.57 5.20
CA ALA A 58 7.48 8.23 4.95
C ALA A 58 8.66 7.35 5.39
N LEU A 59 8.63 6.79 6.60
CA LEU A 59 9.70 5.95 7.15
C LEU A 59 9.90 4.67 6.34
N VAL A 60 8.81 3.97 5.99
CA VAL A 60 8.89 2.74 5.22
C VAL A 60 9.31 3.01 3.78
N SER A 61 8.87 4.12 3.16
CA SER A 61 9.34 4.55 1.84
C SER A 61 10.85 4.79 1.82
N ILE A 62 11.38 5.48 2.83
CA ILE A 62 12.82 5.67 3.00
C ILE A 62 13.53 4.32 3.18
N ALA A 63 13.03 3.47 4.05
CA ALA A 63 13.62 2.15 4.32
C ALA A 63 13.66 1.27 3.05
N ILE A 64 12.58 1.26 2.26
CA ILE A 64 12.53 0.55 0.98
C ILE A 64 13.47 1.18 -0.05
N GLY A 65 13.56 2.50 -0.11
CA GLY A 65 14.52 3.20 -0.99
C GLY A 65 15.98 2.83 -0.68
N LEU A 66 16.32 2.67 0.59
CA LEU A 66 17.68 2.33 1.03
C LEU A 66 18.00 0.84 0.98
N ALA A 67 17.05 -0.02 1.26
CA ALA A 67 17.28 -1.46 1.46
C ALA A 67 16.58 -2.36 0.43
N GLY A 68 15.63 -1.84 -0.34
CA GLY A 68 14.80 -2.62 -1.24
C GLY A 68 15.58 -3.38 -2.31
N ASP A 69 16.63 -2.78 -2.86
CA ASP A 69 17.49 -3.45 -3.85
C ASP A 69 18.37 -4.56 -3.23
N ARG A 70 18.77 -4.42 -1.94
CA ARG A 70 19.55 -5.43 -1.21
C ARG A 70 18.71 -6.64 -0.82
N ILE A 71 17.48 -6.41 -0.38
CA ILE A 71 16.53 -7.47 0.03
C ILE A 71 15.98 -8.18 -1.21
N GLY A 72 15.90 -7.46 -2.33
CA GLY A 72 15.25 -7.86 -3.57
C GLY A 72 13.78 -7.39 -3.58
N ARG A 73 13.43 -6.66 -4.63
CA ARG A 73 12.13 -5.97 -4.78
C ARG A 73 10.92 -6.88 -4.56
N ARG A 74 10.96 -8.11 -5.10
CA ARG A 74 9.88 -9.08 -4.94
C ARG A 74 9.70 -9.52 -3.47
N ARG A 75 10.82 -9.75 -2.75
CA ARG A 75 10.76 -10.13 -1.33
C ARG A 75 10.25 -8.98 -0.47
N ALA A 76 10.74 -7.76 -0.73
CA ALA A 76 10.27 -6.55 -0.05
C ALA A 76 8.78 -6.35 -0.27
N TYR A 77 8.28 -6.56 -1.49
CA TYR A 77 6.87 -6.46 -1.83
C TYR A 77 6.00 -7.47 -1.06
N VAL A 78 6.41 -8.76 -1.05
CA VAL A 78 5.68 -9.80 -0.30
C VAL A 78 5.69 -9.51 1.21
N LEU A 79 6.82 -9.06 1.77
CA LEU A 79 6.90 -8.68 3.18
C LEU A 79 5.95 -7.54 3.52
N LEU A 80 5.88 -6.49 2.70
CA LEU A 80 4.95 -5.38 2.91
C LEU A 80 3.50 -5.83 2.82
N LEU A 81 3.14 -6.72 1.88
CA LEU A 81 1.79 -7.28 1.80
C LEU A 81 1.42 -8.09 3.05
N LEU A 82 2.35 -8.87 3.59
CA LEU A 82 2.14 -9.61 4.84
C LEU A 82 1.97 -8.66 6.03
N VAL A 83 2.80 -7.62 6.12
CA VAL A 83 2.66 -6.57 7.16
C VAL A 83 1.32 -5.87 7.02
N MET A 84 0.91 -5.50 5.81
CA MET A 84 -0.39 -4.88 5.54
C MET A 84 -1.55 -5.78 6.00
N SER A 85 -1.49 -7.07 5.67
CA SER A 85 -2.52 -8.03 6.09
C SER A 85 -2.59 -8.17 7.61
N ALA A 86 -1.44 -8.29 8.28
CA ALA A 86 -1.36 -8.36 9.73
C ALA A 86 -1.85 -7.06 10.40
N ALA A 87 -1.48 -5.91 9.83
CA ALA A 87 -1.92 -4.59 10.27
C ALA A 87 -3.45 -4.44 10.16
N GLY A 88 -4.04 -4.87 9.04
CA GLY A 88 -5.49 -4.85 8.85
C GLY A 88 -6.23 -5.72 9.87
N VAL A 89 -5.72 -6.92 10.15
CA VAL A 89 -6.29 -7.81 11.19
C VAL A 89 -6.16 -7.18 12.58
N ALA A 90 -4.98 -6.64 12.92
CA ALA A 90 -4.78 -5.99 14.22
C ALA A 90 -5.69 -4.77 14.40
N TYR A 91 -5.87 -3.97 13.34
CA TYR A 91 -6.81 -2.86 13.32
C TYR A 91 -8.26 -3.31 13.57
N ALA A 92 -8.70 -4.39 12.89
CA ALA A 92 -10.06 -4.90 13.00
C ALA A 92 -10.37 -5.54 14.37
N LEU A 93 -9.34 -5.97 15.11
CA LEU A 93 -9.51 -6.67 16.39
C LEU A 93 -9.21 -5.81 17.62
N SER A 94 -8.87 -4.53 17.46
CA SER A 94 -8.45 -3.69 18.58
C SER A 94 -9.01 -2.28 18.51
N ASP A 95 -9.61 -1.85 19.62
CA ASP A 95 -10.07 -0.47 19.85
C ASP A 95 -9.02 0.36 20.62
N SER A 96 -7.85 -0.21 20.90
CA SER A 96 -6.78 0.46 21.63
C SER A 96 -6.05 1.48 20.75
N VAL A 97 -6.04 2.75 21.15
CA VAL A 97 -5.31 3.84 20.46
C VAL A 97 -3.83 3.49 20.24
N VAL A 98 -3.20 2.82 21.21
CA VAL A 98 -1.78 2.41 21.11
C VAL A 98 -1.61 1.41 19.97
N VAL A 99 -2.50 0.42 19.85
CA VAL A 99 -2.45 -0.56 18.76
C VAL A 99 -2.72 0.12 17.42
N LEU A 100 -3.71 1.01 17.35
CA LEU A 100 -4.03 1.76 16.13
C LEU A 100 -2.83 2.60 15.64
N VAL A 101 -2.13 3.29 16.55
CA VAL A 101 -0.92 4.06 16.23
C VAL A 101 0.22 3.15 15.77
N LEU A 102 0.46 2.01 16.45
CA LEU A 102 1.50 1.05 16.04
C LEU A 102 1.22 0.46 14.66
N VAL A 103 -0.03 0.11 14.39
CA VAL A 103 -0.48 -0.37 13.08
C VAL A 103 -0.32 0.72 12.02
N ALA A 104 -0.68 1.97 12.32
CA ALA A 104 -0.50 3.12 11.43
C ALA A 104 0.98 3.34 11.06
N LEU A 105 1.90 3.18 12.02
CA LEU A 105 3.34 3.32 11.80
C LEU A 105 3.96 2.21 10.92
N THR A 106 3.22 1.14 10.61
CA THR A 106 3.72 0.12 9.67
C THR A 106 3.91 0.63 8.24
N GLY A 107 3.37 1.82 7.92
CA GLY A 107 3.44 2.43 6.59
C GLY A 107 2.71 1.63 5.50
N THR A 108 1.75 0.80 5.90
CA THR A 108 0.95 -0.02 4.98
C THR A 108 -0.52 0.38 4.97
N LEU A 109 -0.92 1.29 5.86
CA LEU A 109 -2.24 1.90 5.86
C LEU A 109 -2.20 3.18 5.05
N SER A 110 -3.17 3.38 4.17
CA SER A 110 -3.40 4.63 3.47
C SER A 110 -4.89 4.93 3.40
N THR A 111 -5.18 6.20 3.32
CA THR A 111 -6.52 6.73 3.05
C THR A 111 -6.67 7.20 1.60
N ASP A 112 -5.62 7.11 0.79
CA ASP A 112 -5.63 7.47 -0.62
C ASP A 112 -5.01 6.34 -1.46
N ALA A 113 -5.80 5.83 -2.41
CA ALA A 113 -5.37 4.78 -3.34
C ALA A 113 -4.27 5.25 -4.31
N ASN A 114 -4.08 6.56 -4.45
CA ASN A 114 -3.15 7.18 -5.40
C ASN A 114 -1.88 7.74 -4.76
N GLU A 115 -1.75 7.70 -3.45
CA GLU A 115 -0.52 8.16 -2.80
C GLU A 115 0.68 7.27 -3.13
N SER A 116 1.85 7.89 -3.16
CA SER A 116 3.14 7.23 -3.38
C SER A 116 3.52 6.39 -2.17
N GLU A 117 2.81 5.28 -1.96
CA GLU A 117 3.09 4.35 -0.88
C GLU A 117 4.32 3.49 -1.20
N PRO A 118 4.95 2.89 -0.17
CA PRO A 118 6.06 1.98 -0.35
C PRO A 118 5.76 0.84 -1.32
N LEU A 119 4.53 0.31 -1.30
CA LEU A 119 4.07 -0.74 -2.21
C LEU A 119 3.99 -0.25 -3.65
N THR A 120 3.39 0.92 -3.88
CA THR A 120 3.29 1.55 -5.20
C THR A 120 4.68 1.81 -5.82
N SER A 121 5.62 2.28 -5.00
CA SER A 121 7.01 2.49 -5.44
C SER A 121 7.69 1.20 -5.90
N LEU A 122 7.49 0.09 -5.18
CA LEU A 122 8.01 -1.23 -5.58
C LEU A 122 7.33 -1.78 -6.83
N GLU A 123 6.01 -1.64 -6.95
CA GLU A 123 5.24 -2.05 -8.14
C GLU A 123 5.73 -1.31 -9.38
N GLN A 124 5.87 0.02 -9.29
CA GLN A 124 6.39 0.84 -10.38
C GLN A 124 7.84 0.47 -10.73
N ALA A 125 8.69 0.19 -9.74
CA ALA A 125 10.05 -0.26 -9.96
C ALA A 125 10.13 -1.64 -10.65
N MET A 126 9.20 -2.56 -10.34
CA MET A 126 9.09 -3.85 -11.04
C MET A 126 8.58 -3.69 -12.47
N MET A 127 7.58 -2.83 -12.69
CA MET A 127 7.06 -2.52 -14.02
C MET A 127 8.05 -1.73 -14.89
N GLY A 128 8.95 -0.97 -14.27
CA GLY A 128 10.00 -0.21 -14.96
C GLY A 128 10.95 -1.06 -15.80
N GLY A 129 11.04 -2.37 -15.52
CA GLY A 129 11.76 -3.36 -16.34
C GLY A 129 11.06 -3.76 -17.65
N ALA A 130 9.84 -3.29 -17.91
CA ALA A 130 9.14 -3.55 -19.16
C ALA A 130 9.84 -2.86 -20.36
N ALA A 131 9.74 -3.50 -21.54
CA ALA A 131 10.30 -2.95 -22.77
C ALA A 131 9.69 -1.56 -23.07
N PRO A 132 10.49 -0.61 -23.62
CA PRO A 132 10.03 0.77 -23.84
C PRO A 132 8.71 0.87 -24.62
N GLU A 133 8.49 -0.04 -25.58
CA GLU A 133 7.34 -0.04 -26.48
C GLU A 133 6.02 -0.34 -25.75
N VAL A 134 6.09 -1.09 -24.66
CA VAL A 134 4.90 -1.50 -23.88
C VAL A 134 4.78 -0.76 -22.56
N ARG A 135 5.84 -0.09 -22.13
CA ARG A 135 5.93 0.57 -20.82
C ARG A 135 4.79 1.58 -20.60
N ALA A 136 4.54 2.46 -21.58
CA ALA A 136 3.47 3.45 -21.49
C ALA A 136 2.09 2.79 -21.30
N ARG A 137 1.84 1.66 -22.00
CA ARG A 137 0.58 0.91 -21.87
C ARG A 137 0.45 0.24 -20.50
N VAL A 138 1.53 -0.30 -19.97
CA VAL A 138 1.57 -0.95 -18.64
C VAL A 138 1.26 0.07 -17.55
N PHE A 139 1.96 1.20 -17.55
CA PHE A 139 1.71 2.28 -16.58
C PHE A 139 0.32 2.90 -16.75
N GLY A 140 -0.16 3.07 -17.98
CA GLY A 140 -1.50 3.56 -18.24
C GLY A 140 -2.59 2.65 -17.66
N ARG A 141 -2.47 1.33 -17.82
CA ARG A 141 -3.40 0.36 -17.20
C ARG A 141 -3.30 0.35 -15.67
N TYR A 142 -2.10 0.42 -15.12
CA TYR A 142 -1.89 0.48 -13.69
C TYR A 142 -2.58 1.71 -13.06
N ASN A 143 -2.35 2.88 -13.64
CA ASN A 143 -2.99 4.11 -13.16
C ASN A 143 -4.51 4.07 -13.35
N ALA A 144 -5.00 3.58 -14.49
CA ALA A 144 -6.44 3.46 -14.72
C ALA A 144 -7.11 2.58 -13.64
N VAL A 145 -6.48 1.47 -13.26
CA VAL A 145 -6.98 0.60 -12.18
C VAL A 145 -6.98 1.34 -10.83
N ALA A 146 -5.91 2.09 -10.53
CA ALA A 146 -5.81 2.84 -9.28
C ALA A 146 -6.89 3.93 -9.13
N TYR A 147 -7.31 4.54 -10.26
CA TYR A 147 -8.31 5.61 -10.25
C TYR A 147 -9.77 5.12 -10.41
N LEU A 148 -9.99 3.91 -10.89
CA LEU A 148 -11.33 3.38 -11.16
C LEU A 148 -11.84 2.41 -10.06
N ALA A 149 -10.98 1.93 -9.19
CA ALA A 149 -11.33 1.03 -8.09
C ALA A 149 -11.61 1.79 -6.80
#